data_b00d946deba18f22ad7c28aa981562f6
#
_entry.id   b00d946deba18f22ad7c28aa981562f6
#
_cell.length_a   1.000
_cell.length_b   1.000
_cell.length_c   1.000
_cell.angle_alpha   90.00
_cell.angle_beta   90.00
_cell.angle_gamma   90.00
#
_symmetry.space_group_name_H-M   'P 1'
#
loop_
_entity.id
_entity.type
_entity.pdbx_description
1 polymer ?
#
loop_
_entity_poly.entity_id
_entity_poly.type
_entity_poly.pdbx_seq_one_letter_code
_entity_poly.pdbx_strand_id
1 'polypeptide(L)'
;MQNSLKVAGIQTKLTWEDASINRAHFSELLHNLEADLVVLPEMFSTGFTMDPIEVAEEMNGATVNWMKECAMSNNFALMGSVVIKENSHYYNRLIFVHPNGTTDTYDKKHLFTLAGEDAAYKAGTEKLIVNYKGWKICPFVCYDLRFPVWARNVENYDLLVYVANWPSPRIHAWNTLLQARAIENMSYCVGVNRVGVDVNEYEYSGHSGVYNFLGEVIFKTTPNKEEIFVVILDKEAQNKTRKRLNFLNDKGTFTID
;
A
#
# COMPACT_ATOMS: atom_id res chain seq x y z
N MET A 1 -13.08 21.30 3.46
CA MET A 1 -12.42 19.98 3.28
C MET A 1 -11.86 19.95 1.87
N GLN A 2 -10.69 19.42 1.68
CA GLN A 2 -10.07 19.33 0.34
C GLN A 2 -10.83 18.25 -0.46
N ASN A 3 -11.40 18.63 -1.60
CA ASN A 3 -12.19 17.71 -2.43
C ASN A 3 -11.32 16.86 -3.37
N SER A 4 -10.05 17.16 -3.50
CA SER A 4 -9.10 16.41 -4.30
C SER A 4 -7.94 15.87 -3.45
N LEU A 5 -7.35 14.75 -3.86
CA LEU A 5 -6.15 14.18 -3.27
C LEU A 5 -5.18 13.80 -4.40
N LYS A 6 -3.98 14.40 -4.38
CA LYS A 6 -2.92 14.10 -5.34
C LYS A 6 -2.11 12.91 -4.83
N VAL A 7 -2.24 11.75 -5.46
CA VAL A 7 -1.60 10.50 -5.06
C VAL A 7 -0.51 10.13 -6.05
N ALA A 8 0.69 9.88 -5.55
CA ALA A 8 1.80 9.31 -6.31
C ALA A 8 2.05 7.85 -5.89
N GLY A 9 2.40 7.01 -6.82
CA GLY A 9 2.86 5.65 -6.54
C GLY A 9 4.16 5.37 -7.26
N ILE A 10 5.08 4.67 -6.58
CA ILE A 10 6.42 4.39 -7.08
C ILE A 10 6.55 2.90 -7.40
N GLN A 11 6.55 2.56 -8.70
CA GLN A 11 6.86 1.24 -9.19
C GLN A 11 8.35 1.20 -9.54
N THR A 12 9.15 0.45 -8.76
CA THR A 12 10.59 0.39 -8.95
C THR A 12 11.16 -0.97 -8.54
N LYS A 13 12.43 -1.21 -8.85
CA LYS A 13 13.20 -2.35 -8.35
C LYS A 13 13.53 -2.16 -6.87
N LEU A 14 13.69 -3.26 -6.17
CA LEU A 14 14.17 -3.27 -4.80
C LEU A 14 15.47 -4.07 -4.74
N THR A 15 16.48 -3.53 -4.11
CA THR A 15 17.70 -4.25 -3.75
C THR A 15 17.38 -5.18 -2.58
N TRP A 16 17.76 -6.46 -2.75
CA TRP A 16 17.47 -7.47 -1.73
C TRP A 16 18.24 -7.20 -0.45
N GLU A 17 17.51 -7.14 0.67
CA GLU A 17 18.01 -7.02 2.05
C GLU A 17 19.01 -5.87 2.29
N ASP A 18 19.03 -4.85 1.43
CA ASP A 18 19.86 -3.67 1.62
C ASP A 18 19.00 -2.41 1.78
N ALA A 19 18.62 -2.16 3.03
CA ALA A 19 17.78 -1.02 3.37
C ALA A 19 18.48 0.32 3.09
N SER A 20 19.81 0.38 3.14
CA SER A 20 20.57 1.61 2.86
C SER A 20 20.50 2.00 1.40
N ILE A 21 20.75 1.04 0.50
CA ILE A 21 20.66 1.24 -0.95
C ILE A 21 19.22 1.60 -1.34
N ASN A 22 18.23 0.87 -0.80
CA ASN A 22 16.83 1.16 -1.11
C ASN A 22 16.41 2.55 -0.63
N ARG A 23 16.78 2.99 0.59
CA ARG A 23 16.48 4.35 1.06
C ARG A 23 17.13 5.42 0.19
N ALA A 24 18.38 5.24 -0.23
CA ALA A 24 19.08 6.16 -1.13
C ALA A 24 18.35 6.25 -2.49
N HIS A 25 18.00 5.11 -3.07
CA HIS A 25 17.25 5.04 -4.32
C HIS A 25 15.90 5.75 -4.23
N PHE A 26 15.11 5.48 -3.17
CA PHE A 26 13.84 6.17 -2.98
C PHE A 26 14.02 7.67 -2.70
N SER A 27 15.11 8.09 -2.04
CA SER A 27 15.39 9.52 -1.83
C SER A 27 15.56 10.26 -3.18
N GLU A 28 16.22 9.63 -4.16
CA GLU A 28 16.34 10.18 -5.51
C GLU A 28 14.97 10.28 -6.20
N LEU A 29 14.14 9.22 -6.11
CA LEU A 29 12.82 9.18 -6.74
C LEU A 29 11.81 10.16 -6.09
N LEU A 30 11.97 10.47 -4.81
CA LEU A 30 11.13 11.41 -4.06
C LEU A 30 11.54 12.87 -4.27
N HIS A 31 12.74 13.11 -4.83
CA HIS A 31 13.25 14.46 -5.04
C HIS A 31 12.37 15.25 -6.00
N ASN A 32 11.88 16.42 -5.54
CA ASN A 32 10.95 17.27 -6.28
C ASN A 32 9.60 16.62 -6.67
N LEU A 33 9.22 15.52 -6.03
CA LEU A 33 7.93 14.89 -6.29
C LEU A 33 6.81 15.67 -5.60
N GLU A 34 5.90 16.21 -6.38
CA GLU A 34 4.74 16.93 -5.87
C GLU A 34 3.55 15.98 -5.70
N ALA A 35 3.16 15.70 -4.48
CA ALA A 35 1.99 14.87 -4.14
C ALA A 35 1.42 15.27 -2.77
N ASP A 36 0.19 14.84 -2.48
CA ASP A 36 -0.35 14.84 -1.12
C ASP A 36 0.02 13.55 -0.38
N LEU A 37 -0.02 12.42 -1.10
CA LEU A 37 0.27 11.08 -0.59
C LEU A 37 1.20 10.36 -1.58
N VAL A 38 2.29 9.81 -1.07
CA VAL A 38 3.22 8.96 -1.82
C VAL A 38 3.13 7.53 -1.31
N VAL A 39 3.03 6.56 -2.22
CA VAL A 39 2.91 5.13 -1.91
C VAL A 39 4.12 4.38 -2.44
N LEU A 40 4.84 3.70 -1.54
CA LEU A 40 5.95 2.82 -1.81
C LEU A 40 5.48 1.34 -1.83
N PRO A 41 6.23 0.41 -2.43
CA PRO A 41 5.89 -1.01 -2.42
C PRO A 41 5.89 -1.65 -1.01
N GLU A 42 5.44 -2.91 -0.94
CA GLU A 42 5.60 -3.76 0.25
C GLU A 42 7.08 -4.02 0.53
N MET A 43 7.46 -4.04 1.84
CA MET A 43 8.85 -4.27 2.28
C MET A 43 9.87 -3.53 1.41
N PHE A 44 9.58 -2.25 1.14
CA PHE A 44 10.32 -1.45 0.16
C PHE A 44 11.81 -1.31 0.50
N SER A 45 12.17 -1.49 1.76
CA SER A 45 13.56 -1.39 2.24
C SER A 45 14.36 -2.68 2.09
N THR A 46 13.69 -3.84 1.94
CA THR A 46 14.36 -5.15 1.99
C THR A 46 14.00 -6.10 0.84
N GLY A 47 12.86 -5.86 0.17
CA GLY A 47 12.21 -6.89 -0.62
C GLY A 47 11.48 -7.91 0.27
N PHE A 48 10.74 -8.83 -0.35
CA PHE A 48 9.88 -9.80 0.35
C PHE A 48 10.71 -10.98 0.89
N THR A 49 11.42 -10.75 1.99
CA THR A 49 12.26 -11.75 2.66
C THR A 49 11.49 -12.55 3.71
N MET A 50 11.90 -13.80 3.90
CA MET A 50 11.47 -14.67 5.01
C MET A 50 12.54 -14.79 6.11
N ASP A 51 13.57 -13.95 6.08
CA ASP A 51 14.57 -13.84 7.14
C ASP A 51 14.49 -12.48 7.85
N PRO A 52 13.47 -12.27 8.72
CA PRO A 52 13.31 -11.01 9.41
C PRO A 52 14.41 -10.74 10.46
N ILE A 53 15.15 -11.75 10.90
CA ILE A 53 16.15 -11.59 11.98
C ILE A 53 17.25 -10.62 11.54
N GLU A 54 17.69 -10.75 10.29
CA GLU A 54 18.81 -9.97 9.75
C GLU A 54 18.42 -8.54 9.33
N VAL A 55 17.13 -8.32 9.02
CA VAL A 55 16.71 -7.06 8.36
C VAL A 55 15.72 -6.23 9.17
N ALA A 56 15.14 -6.78 10.24
CA ALA A 56 14.10 -6.08 10.97
C ALA A 56 14.64 -4.87 11.73
N GLU A 57 13.89 -3.80 11.67
CA GLU A 57 14.12 -2.59 12.45
C GLU A 57 13.02 -2.44 13.53
N GLU A 58 13.29 -1.64 14.55
CA GLU A 58 12.27 -1.15 15.48
C GLU A 58 11.58 0.11 14.91
N MET A 59 10.47 0.55 15.51
CA MET A 59 9.72 1.75 15.06
C MET A 59 10.52 3.07 15.17
N ASN A 60 11.68 3.06 15.81
CA ASN A 60 12.65 4.14 15.86
C ASN A 60 13.89 3.88 14.98
N GLY A 61 13.84 2.84 14.15
CA GLY A 61 14.92 2.43 13.26
C GLY A 61 15.19 3.41 12.11
N ALA A 62 16.25 3.12 11.38
CA ALA A 62 16.74 4.03 10.33
C ALA A 62 15.74 4.25 9.19
N THR A 63 15.01 3.19 8.78
CA THR A 63 14.02 3.32 7.69
C THR A 63 12.81 4.13 8.11
N VAL A 64 12.28 3.92 9.32
CA VAL A 64 11.12 4.70 9.81
C VAL A 64 11.50 6.17 10.01
N ASN A 65 12.70 6.44 10.53
CA ASN A 65 13.19 7.81 10.68
C ASN A 65 13.37 8.49 9.31
N TRP A 66 13.94 7.78 8.32
CA TRP A 66 14.03 8.25 6.95
C TRP A 66 12.65 8.57 6.34
N MET A 67 11.64 7.71 6.56
CA MET A 67 10.27 7.99 6.12
C MET A 67 9.72 9.29 6.73
N LYS A 68 9.97 9.53 8.03
CA LYS A 68 9.55 10.75 8.71
C LYS A 68 10.26 11.99 8.15
N GLU A 69 11.56 11.91 7.93
CA GLU A 69 12.35 12.99 7.33
C GLU A 69 11.85 13.33 5.92
N CYS A 70 11.61 12.32 5.08
CA CYS A 70 11.06 12.51 3.73
C CYS A 70 9.67 13.17 3.77
N ALA A 71 8.77 12.69 4.63
CA ALA A 71 7.43 13.22 4.75
C ALA A 71 7.42 14.69 5.21
N MET A 72 8.22 15.02 6.22
CA MET A 72 8.33 16.37 6.75
C MET A 72 8.99 17.33 5.76
N SER A 73 10.09 16.92 5.13
CA SER A 73 10.86 17.80 4.23
C SER A 73 10.11 18.14 2.94
N ASN A 74 9.28 17.21 2.45
CA ASN A 74 8.51 17.39 1.21
C ASN A 74 7.05 17.76 1.44
N ASN A 75 6.60 17.83 2.69
CA ASN A 75 5.22 18.17 3.08
C ASN A 75 4.15 17.29 2.40
N PHE A 76 4.44 15.99 2.25
CA PHE A 76 3.49 14.96 1.82
C PHE A 76 3.33 13.86 2.86
N ALA A 77 2.25 13.08 2.81
CA ALA A 77 2.20 11.82 3.53
C ALA A 77 2.95 10.73 2.74
N LEU A 78 3.66 9.84 3.45
CA LEU A 78 4.42 8.74 2.86
C LEU A 78 3.97 7.41 3.44
N MET A 79 3.66 6.41 2.61
CA MET A 79 3.36 5.07 3.09
C MET A 79 4.09 3.97 2.31
N GLY A 80 4.39 2.89 3.02
CA GLY A 80 4.98 1.66 2.51
C GLY A 80 5.11 0.66 3.65
N SER A 81 5.35 -0.63 3.39
CA SER A 81 5.59 -1.55 4.49
C SER A 81 7.07 -1.84 4.70
N VAL A 82 7.41 -2.13 5.95
CA VAL A 82 8.75 -2.38 6.46
C VAL A 82 8.73 -3.62 7.36
N VAL A 83 9.83 -4.34 7.44
CA VAL A 83 10.00 -5.43 8.40
C VAL A 83 10.28 -4.83 9.78
N ILE A 84 9.31 -4.95 10.69
CA ILE A 84 9.41 -4.37 12.04
C ILE A 84 9.49 -5.46 13.10
N LYS A 85 10.43 -5.29 14.02
CA LYS A 85 10.53 -6.09 15.24
C LYS A 85 9.87 -5.36 16.40
N GLU A 86 8.95 -6.01 17.07
CA GLU A 86 8.28 -5.51 18.27
C GLU A 86 7.91 -6.67 19.21
N ASN A 87 8.21 -6.53 20.50
CA ASN A 87 7.88 -7.53 21.53
C ASN A 87 8.27 -8.97 21.16
N SER A 88 9.49 -9.17 20.66
CA SER A 88 10.05 -10.48 20.23
C SER A 88 9.33 -11.09 19.01
N HIS A 89 8.51 -10.35 18.30
CA HIS A 89 7.86 -10.77 17.06
C HIS A 89 8.29 -9.89 15.90
N TYR A 90 8.13 -10.41 14.70
CA TYR A 90 8.37 -9.68 13.46
C TYR A 90 7.05 -9.45 12.73
N TYR A 91 6.92 -8.30 12.08
CA TYR A 91 5.71 -7.87 11.38
C TYR A 91 6.06 -7.33 9.99
N ASN A 92 5.27 -7.67 9.01
CA ASN A 92 5.19 -6.92 7.77
C ASN A 92 4.27 -5.73 8.04
N ARG A 93 4.86 -4.61 8.52
CA ARG A 93 4.13 -3.44 9.00
C ARG A 93 4.08 -2.35 7.95
N LEU A 94 2.90 -2.02 7.46
CA LEU A 94 2.69 -0.80 6.70
C LEU A 94 2.69 0.38 7.67
N ILE A 95 3.44 1.40 7.31
CA ILE A 95 3.57 2.64 8.06
C ILE A 95 3.06 3.78 7.19
N PHE A 96 2.09 4.52 7.70
CA PHE A 96 1.64 5.78 7.13
C PHE A 96 2.27 6.91 7.94
N VAL A 97 3.12 7.70 7.31
CA VAL A 97 3.79 8.85 7.93
C VAL A 97 3.11 10.11 7.46
N HIS A 98 2.61 10.91 8.41
CA HIS A 98 2.02 12.22 8.12
C HIS A 98 3.11 13.28 7.88
N PRO A 99 2.79 14.41 7.19
CA PRO A 99 3.75 15.51 6.97
C PRO A 99 4.34 16.15 8.25
N ASN A 100 3.70 15.92 9.40
CA ASN A 100 4.19 16.36 10.70
C ASN A 100 5.08 15.33 11.42
N GLY A 101 5.38 14.20 10.78
CA GLY A 101 6.20 13.11 11.31
C GLY A 101 5.45 12.12 12.23
N THR A 102 4.15 12.31 12.50
CA THR A 102 3.35 11.31 13.22
C THR A 102 3.06 10.11 12.32
N THR A 103 2.81 8.95 12.94
CA THR A 103 2.63 7.69 12.21
C THR A 103 1.37 6.96 12.61
N ASP A 104 0.69 6.35 11.63
CA ASP A 104 -0.29 5.29 11.82
C ASP A 104 0.26 3.99 11.26
N THR A 105 -0.09 2.84 11.83
CA THR A 105 0.47 1.55 11.43
C THR A 105 -0.59 0.49 11.19
N TYR A 106 -0.31 -0.40 10.23
CA TYR A 106 -1.11 -1.58 9.95
C TYR A 106 -0.19 -2.80 9.81
N ASP A 107 -0.39 -3.81 10.64
CA ASP A 107 0.28 -5.09 10.51
C ASP A 107 -0.51 -5.98 9.54
N LYS A 108 0.15 -6.53 8.54
CA LYS A 108 -0.46 -7.40 7.54
C LYS A 108 -1.28 -8.50 8.20
N LYS A 109 -2.57 -8.57 7.85
CA LYS A 109 -3.50 -9.55 8.43
C LYS A 109 -3.32 -10.93 7.83
N HIS A 110 -3.23 -11.01 6.50
CA HIS A 110 -3.15 -12.28 5.79
C HIS A 110 -1.72 -12.53 5.33
N LEU A 111 -1.04 -13.40 6.06
CA LEU A 111 0.33 -13.81 5.74
C LEU A 111 0.31 -14.83 4.60
N PHE A 112 1.28 -14.72 3.69
CA PHE A 112 1.36 -15.57 2.51
C PHE A 112 2.00 -16.93 2.84
N THR A 113 1.18 -17.88 3.28
CA THR A 113 1.60 -19.20 3.76
C THR A 113 2.36 -20.02 2.71
N LEU A 114 2.07 -19.83 1.41
CA LEU A 114 2.80 -20.50 0.35
C LEU A 114 4.30 -20.16 0.32
N ALA A 115 4.68 -18.98 0.83
CA ALA A 115 6.06 -18.57 0.99
C ALA A 115 6.60 -18.79 2.40
N GLY A 116 5.80 -19.32 3.33
CA GLY A 116 6.18 -19.49 4.73
C GLY A 116 6.16 -18.19 5.55
N GLU A 117 5.45 -17.14 5.09
CA GLU A 117 5.39 -15.86 5.79
C GLU A 117 4.80 -16.01 7.20
N ASP A 118 3.88 -16.95 7.41
CA ASP A 118 3.26 -17.26 8.69
C ASP A 118 4.20 -17.92 9.70
N ALA A 119 5.30 -18.50 9.23
CA ALA A 119 6.35 -19.02 10.10
C ALA A 119 7.37 -17.94 10.52
N ALA A 120 7.53 -16.89 9.71
CA ALA A 120 8.52 -15.83 9.92
C ALA A 120 7.93 -14.58 10.59
N TYR A 121 6.65 -14.28 10.32
CA TYR A 121 5.99 -13.04 10.75
C TYR A 121 4.72 -13.34 11.54
N LYS A 122 4.33 -12.38 12.38
CA LYS A 122 3.07 -12.40 13.11
C LYS A 122 2.01 -11.59 12.36
N ALA A 123 0.81 -12.15 12.21
CA ALA A 123 -0.32 -11.49 11.62
C ALA A 123 -0.87 -10.36 12.51
N GLY A 124 -1.32 -9.28 11.87
CA GLY A 124 -2.11 -8.24 12.51
C GLY A 124 -3.56 -8.67 12.77
N THR A 125 -4.23 -7.93 13.63
CA THR A 125 -5.64 -8.20 14.01
C THR A 125 -6.56 -7.03 13.71
N GLU A 126 -6.00 -5.83 13.54
CA GLU A 126 -6.77 -4.59 13.44
C GLU A 126 -6.68 -3.99 12.02
N LYS A 127 -7.83 -3.49 11.54
CA LYS A 127 -7.88 -2.72 10.30
C LYS A 127 -7.54 -1.26 10.59
N LEU A 128 -6.74 -0.65 9.73
CA LEU A 128 -6.39 0.76 9.84
C LEU A 128 -7.29 1.63 8.94
N ILE A 129 -7.78 2.73 9.49
CA ILE A 129 -8.40 3.82 8.74
C ILE A 129 -7.68 5.12 9.08
N VAL A 130 -6.93 5.64 8.13
CA VAL A 130 -6.23 6.93 8.27
C VAL A 130 -7.13 8.07 7.80
N ASN A 131 -7.28 9.09 8.64
CA ASN A 131 -7.95 10.33 8.25
C ASN A 131 -6.89 11.36 7.82
N TYR A 132 -6.82 11.63 6.51
CA TYR A 132 -5.84 12.55 5.95
C TYR A 132 -6.47 13.50 4.93
N LYS A 133 -6.28 14.81 5.10
CA LYS A 133 -6.83 15.88 4.23
C LYS A 133 -8.34 15.71 3.92
N GLY A 134 -9.10 15.18 4.88
CA GLY A 134 -10.54 14.93 4.73
C GLY A 134 -10.88 13.63 3.99
N TRP A 135 -9.92 12.79 3.63
CA TRP A 135 -10.08 11.46 3.07
C TRP A 135 -9.94 10.40 4.14
N LYS A 136 -10.75 9.34 4.04
CA LYS A 136 -10.57 8.10 4.80
C LYS A 136 -9.83 7.11 3.93
N ILE A 137 -8.61 6.76 4.31
CA ILE A 137 -7.72 5.87 3.58
C ILE A 137 -7.60 4.55 4.33
N CYS A 138 -7.83 3.44 3.64
CA CYS A 138 -7.70 2.09 4.18
C CYS A 138 -6.54 1.38 3.47
N PRO A 139 -5.36 1.28 4.10
CA PRO A 139 -4.22 0.61 3.51
C PRO A 139 -4.18 -0.88 3.84
N PHE A 140 -3.70 -1.68 2.89
CA PHE A 140 -3.49 -3.12 3.01
C PHE A 140 -2.17 -3.55 2.37
N VAL A 141 -1.74 -4.78 2.68
CA VAL A 141 -0.49 -5.33 2.18
C VAL A 141 -0.74 -6.58 1.35
N CYS A 142 -0.40 -6.51 0.08
CA CYS A 142 -0.21 -7.61 -0.87
C CYS A 142 -1.30 -8.70 -0.81
N TYR A 143 -1.06 -9.77 -0.08
CA TYR A 143 -1.94 -10.93 0.00
C TYR A 143 -3.33 -10.63 0.57
N ASP A 144 -3.48 -9.55 1.36
CA ASP A 144 -4.77 -9.05 1.84
C ASP A 144 -5.75 -8.78 0.68
N LEU A 145 -5.22 -8.49 -0.52
CA LEU A 145 -6.02 -8.28 -1.72
C LEU A 145 -6.92 -9.47 -2.07
N ARG A 146 -6.56 -10.69 -1.67
CA ARG A 146 -7.35 -11.90 -1.92
C ARG A 146 -8.57 -12.07 -1.00
N PHE A 147 -8.67 -11.27 0.04
CA PHE A 147 -9.66 -11.44 1.11
C PHE A 147 -10.71 -10.32 1.09
N PRO A 148 -11.81 -10.47 0.32
CA PRO A 148 -12.82 -9.42 0.13
C PRO A 148 -13.55 -9.05 1.43
N VAL A 149 -13.73 -10.01 2.34
CA VAL A 149 -14.43 -9.77 3.61
C VAL A 149 -13.63 -8.81 4.49
N TRP A 150 -12.29 -8.97 4.56
CA TRP A 150 -11.42 -8.06 5.27
C TRP A 150 -11.42 -6.65 4.68
N ALA A 151 -11.46 -6.56 3.34
CA ALA A 151 -11.48 -5.28 2.63
C ALA A 151 -12.88 -4.64 2.56
N ARG A 152 -13.95 -5.31 3.04
CA ARG A 152 -15.31 -4.77 2.91
C ARG A 152 -15.45 -3.40 3.58
N ASN A 153 -16.02 -2.44 2.82
CA ASN A 153 -16.15 -1.04 3.25
C ASN A 153 -17.29 -0.87 4.26
N VAL A 154 -17.01 -1.18 5.50
CA VAL A 154 -17.92 -0.95 6.64
C VAL A 154 -17.62 0.38 7.34
N GLU A 155 -16.43 0.91 7.21
CA GLU A 155 -15.94 2.16 7.80
C GLU A 155 -16.20 3.40 6.93
N ASN A 156 -16.78 3.21 5.76
CA ASN A 156 -17.03 4.25 4.76
C ASN A 156 -15.73 4.97 4.33
N TYR A 157 -14.67 4.20 4.08
CA TYR A 157 -13.42 4.74 3.53
C TYR A 157 -13.60 5.18 2.07
N ASP A 158 -12.77 6.12 1.65
CA ASP A 158 -12.81 6.74 0.33
C ASP A 158 -11.79 6.13 -0.63
N LEU A 159 -10.66 5.67 -0.09
CA LEU A 159 -9.51 5.16 -0.83
C LEU A 159 -9.00 3.87 -0.20
N LEU A 160 -8.89 2.83 -1.01
CA LEU A 160 -8.11 1.62 -0.73
C LEU A 160 -6.72 1.76 -1.31
N VAL A 161 -5.70 1.35 -0.56
CA VAL A 161 -4.33 1.26 -1.05
C VAL A 161 -3.77 -0.12 -0.78
N TYR A 162 -3.16 -0.74 -1.78
CA TYR A 162 -2.43 -2.01 -1.67
C TYR A 162 -0.98 -1.80 -2.07
N VAL A 163 -0.06 -2.12 -1.15
CA VAL A 163 1.38 -2.16 -1.42
C VAL A 163 1.81 -3.62 -1.59
N ALA A 164 2.66 -3.94 -2.58
CA ALA A 164 2.93 -5.34 -2.90
C ALA A 164 4.33 -5.65 -3.42
N ASN A 165 4.74 -6.92 -3.19
CA ASN A 165 5.68 -7.71 -3.98
C ASN A 165 4.86 -8.83 -4.66
N TRP A 166 4.09 -8.50 -5.68
CA TRP A 166 3.18 -9.43 -6.35
C TRP A 166 3.81 -9.99 -7.62
N PRO A 167 4.17 -11.28 -7.67
CA PRO A 167 4.98 -11.83 -8.77
C PRO A 167 4.19 -12.05 -10.06
N SER A 168 4.92 -11.99 -11.16
CA SER A 168 4.41 -12.07 -12.53
C SER A 168 3.50 -13.27 -12.82
N PRO A 169 3.75 -14.51 -12.35
CA PRO A 169 2.85 -15.64 -12.61
C PRO A 169 1.43 -15.47 -12.08
N ARG A 170 1.22 -14.55 -11.13
CA ARG A 170 -0.09 -14.29 -10.51
C ARG A 170 -0.65 -12.91 -10.86
N ILE A 171 -0.05 -12.21 -11.83
CA ILE A 171 -0.37 -10.81 -12.14
C ILE A 171 -1.82 -10.60 -12.63
N HIS A 172 -2.42 -11.62 -13.25
CA HIS A 172 -3.83 -11.56 -13.64
C HIS A 172 -4.74 -11.36 -12.42
N ALA A 173 -4.48 -12.07 -11.32
CA ALA A 173 -5.23 -11.92 -10.09
C ALA A 173 -5.04 -10.51 -9.48
N TRP A 174 -3.83 -9.96 -9.49
CA TRP A 174 -3.54 -8.60 -9.05
C TRP A 174 -4.42 -7.57 -9.78
N ASN A 175 -4.38 -7.58 -11.11
CA ASN A 175 -5.14 -6.65 -11.93
C ASN A 175 -6.66 -6.77 -11.72
N THR A 176 -7.17 -8.01 -11.69
CA THR A 176 -8.61 -8.27 -11.56
C THR A 176 -9.13 -7.92 -10.18
N LEU A 177 -8.38 -8.28 -9.14
CA LEU A 177 -8.82 -8.06 -7.76
C LEU A 177 -8.76 -6.59 -7.35
N LEU A 178 -7.76 -5.80 -7.78
CA LEU A 178 -7.74 -4.35 -7.54
C LEU A 178 -9.01 -3.68 -8.09
N GLN A 179 -9.37 -4.04 -9.31
CA GLN A 179 -10.59 -3.51 -9.95
C GLN A 179 -11.85 -3.96 -9.18
N ALA A 180 -11.93 -5.23 -8.80
CA ALA A 180 -13.06 -5.76 -8.03
C ALA A 180 -13.19 -5.04 -6.67
N ARG A 181 -12.08 -4.80 -5.95
CA ARG A 181 -12.08 -4.07 -4.67
C ARG A 181 -12.60 -2.64 -4.82
N ALA A 182 -12.28 -1.96 -5.92
CA ALA A 182 -12.83 -0.64 -6.22
C ALA A 182 -14.35 -0.69 -6.40
N ILE A 183 -14.85 -1.63 -7.22
CA ILE A 183 -16.27 -1.77 -7.56
C ILE A 183 -17.10 -2.11 -6.31
N GLU A 184 -16.76 -3.20 -5.62
CA GLU A 184 -17.57 -3.72 -4.51
C GLU A 184 -17.63 -2.77 -3.30
N ASN A 185 -16.60 -1.93 -3.14
CA ASN A 185 -16.48 -0.99 -2.04
C ASN A 185 -16.82 0.45 -2.42
N MET A 186 -17.16 0.68 -3.70
CA MET A 186 -17.40 2.03 -4.25
C MET A 186 -16.33 3.03 -3.82
N SER A 187 -15.06 2.59 -3.80
CA SER A 187 -13.91 3.38 -3.37
C SER A 187 -12.88 3.48 -4.49
N TYR A 188 -12.09 4.54 -4.49
CA TYR A 188 -10.85 4.50 -5.26
C TYR A 188 -9.99 3.34 -4.78
N CYS A 189 -9.23 2.73 -5.69
CA CYS A 189 -8.29 1.67 -5.36
C CYS A 189 -6.96 1.96 -6.04
N VAL A 190 -5.89 2.05 -5.24
CA VAL A 190 -4.50 2.22 -5.70
C VAL A 190 -3.74 0.96 -5.35
N GLY A 191 -3.09 0.35 -6.34
CA GLY A 191 -2.17 -0.75 -6.14
C GLY A 191 -0.76 -0.34 -6.56
N VAL A 192 0.22 -0.48 -5.67
CA VAL A 192 1.63 -0.24 -5.96
C VAL A 192 2.42 -1.51 -5.79
N ASN A 193 3.01 -1.98 -6.88
CA ASN A 193 3.81 -3.20 -6.94
C ASN A 193 5.23 -2.88 -7.42
N ARG A 194 6.19 -3.71 -7.05
CA ARG A 194 7.56 -3.60 -7.54
C ARG A 194 7.72 -4.18 -8.95
N VAL A 195 8.87 -3.89 -9.58
CA VAL A 195 9.38 -4.57 -10.78
C VAL A 195 10.74 -5.25 -10.51
N GLY A 196 11.23 -5.99 -11.50
CA GLY A 196 12.54 -6.65 -11.47
C GLY A 196 12.48 -8.10 -11.02
N VAL A 197 13.63 -8.65 -10.69
CA VAL A 197 13.80 -10.04 -10.23
C VAL A 197 14.41 -10.00 -8.83
N ASP A 198 13.99 -10.88 -7.93
CA ASP A 198 14.63 -11.03 -6.63
C ASP A 198 15.71 -12.13 -6.64
N VAL A 199 16.36 -12.33 -5.49
CA VAL A 199 17.43 -13.34 -5.35
C VAL A 199 16.92 -14.78 -5.49
N ASN A 200 15.62 -15.01 -5.34
CA ASN A 200 14.96 -16.31 -5.50
C ASN A 200 14.44 -16.51 -6.94
N GLU A 201 14.89 -15.66 -7.88
CA GLU A 201 14.52 -15.69 -9.30
C GLU A 201 13.01 -15.44 -9.57
N TYR A 202 12.27 -14.90 -8.59
CA TYR A 202 10.90 -14.46 -8.84
C TYR A 202 10.90 -13.16 -9.64
N GLU A 203 10.15 -13.17 -10.74
CA GLU A 203 9.95 -12.00 -11.59
C GLU A 203 8.74 -11.19 -11.10
N TYR A 204 8.89 -9.87 -11.12
CA TYR A 204 7.87 -8.89 -10.78
C TYR A 204 7.67 -7.94 -11.95
N SER A 205 6.48 -7.93 -12.53
CA SER A 205 6.16 -7.12 -13.70
C SER A 205 5.50 -5.78 -13.40
N GLY A 206 5.36 -5.44 -12.11
CA GLY A 206 4.72 -4.20 -11.70
C GLY A 206 3.21 -4.25 -11.83
N HIS A 207 2.67 -3.65 -12.90
CA HIS A 207 1.23 -3.47 -13.09
C HIS A 207 0.58 -2.69 -11.94
N SER A 208 1.29 -1.70 -11.43
CA SER A 208 0.69 -0.73 -10.51
C SER A 208 -0.43 0.02 -11.23
N GLY A 209 -1.46 0.39 -10.49
CA GLY A 209 -2.61 1.02 -11.14
C GLY A 209 -3.54 1.71 -10.18
N VAL A 210 -4.38 2.57 -10.76
CA VAL A 210 -5.41 3.32 -10.06
C VAL A 210 -6.75 3.10 -10.74
N TYR A 211 -7.73 2.76 -9.94
CA TYR A 211 -9.11 2.53 -10.37
C TYR A 211 -10.05 3.49 -9.64
N ASN A 212 -11.07 4.00 -10.34
CA ASN A 212 -12.10 4.77 -9.69
C ASN A 212 -13.12 3.86 -8.97
N PHE A 213 -14.03 4.47 -8.27
CA PHE A 213 -15.08 3.82 -7.47
C PHE A 213 -16.15 3.06 -8.29
N LEU A 214 -16.06 3.06 -9.62
CA LEU A 214 -16.82 2.22 -10.54
C LEU A 214 -15.96 1.12 -11.19
N GLY A 215 -14.68 1.03 -10.82
CA GLY A 215 -13.72 0.07 -11.36
C GLY A 215 -13.11 0.49 -12.69
N GLU A 216 -13.35 1.72 -13.16
CA GLU A 216 -12.72 2.22 -14.38
C GLU A 216 -11.25 2.55 -14.11
N VAL A 217 -10.40 2.24 -15.08
CA VAL A 217 -8.96 2.52 -15.00
C VAL A 217 -8.72 4.02 -15.13
N ILE A 218 -8.11 4.62 -14.10
CA ILE A 218 -7.60 6.00 -14.15
C ILE A 218 -6.18 6.00 -14.68
N PHE A 219 -5.35 5.06 -14.18
CA PHE A 219 -3.95 4.94 -14.57
C PHE A 219 -3.48 3.49 -14.46
N LYS A 220 -2.55 3.12 -15.33
CA LYS A 220 -1.75 1.88 -15.23
C LYS A 220 -0.32 2.15 -15.64
N THR A 221 0.63 1.66 -14.86
CA THR A 221 2.04 1.70 -15.20
C THR A 221 2.37 0.77 -16.38
N THR A 222 3.46 1.08 -17.06
CA THR A 222 4.06 0.21 -18.07
C THR A 222 4.62 -1.05 -17.40
N PRO A 223 4.24 -2.26 -17.86
CA PRO A 223 4.80 -3.50 -17.32
C PRO A 223 6.33 -3.55 -17.45
N ASN A 224 6.99 -4.12 -16.44
CA ASN A 224 8.46 -4.34 -16.39
C ASN A 224 9.31 -3.06 -16.44
N LYS A 225 8.71 -1.88 -16.25
CA LYS A 225 9.44 -0.60 -16.23
C LYS A 225 9.35 0.05 -14.86
N GLU A 226 10.41 0.70 -14.45
CA GLU A 226 10.37 1.63 -13.33
C GLU A 226 9.61 2.88 -13.75
N GLU A 227 8.62 3.26 -12.96
CA GLU A 227 7.73 4.36 -13.31
C GLU A 227 7.11 4.98 -12.05
N ILE A 228 7.09 6.31 -12.00
CA ILE A 228 6.37 7.08 -11.00
C ILE A 228 5.10 7.60 -11.67
N PHE A 229 3.98 7.35 -11.07
CA PHE A 229 2.72 7.96 -11.50
C PHE A 229 2.20 8.97 -10.49
N VAL A 230 1.47 9.95 -10.98
CA VAL A 230 0.77 10.93 -10.16
C VAL A 230 -0.65 11.08 -10.71
N VAL A 231 -1.65 10.94 -9.85
CA VAL A 231 -3.07 11.08 -10.19
C VAL A 231 -3.77 11.99 -9.19
N ILE A 232 -4.82 12.64 -9.64
CA ILE A 232 -5.69 13.45 -8.77
C ILE A 232 -7.02 12.72 -8.62
N LEU A 233 -7.38 12.38 -7.39
CA LEU A 233 -8.65 11.77 -7.04
C LEU A 233 -9.67 12.85 -6.68
N ASP A 234 -10.93 12.65 -7.08
CA ASP A 234 -12.05 13.58 -6.86
C ASP A 234 -13.07 12.99 -5.88
N LYS A 235 -13.08 13.50 -4.65
CA LYS A 235 -14.00 13.05 -3.61
C LYS A 235 -15.44 13.45 -3.86
N GLU A 236 -15.64 14.60 -4.50
CA GLU A 236 -17.00 15.08 -4.79
C GLU A 236 -17.69 14.17 -5.81
N ALA A 237 -16.99 13.81 -6.89
CA ALA A 237 -17.47 12.84 -7.88
C ALA A 237 -17.82 11.49 -7.25
N GLN A 238 -16.97 10.99 -6.35
CA GLN A 238 -17.22 9.75 -5.60
C GLN A 238 -18.48 9.88 -4.73
N ASN A 239 -18.60 10.93 -3.93
CA ASN A 239 -19.73 11.13 -3.03
C ASN A 239 -21.05 11.28 -3.80
N LYS A 240 -21.04 12.02 -4.93
CA LYS A 240 -22.20 12.17 -5.82
C LYS A 240 -22.65 10.82 -6.37
N THR A 241 -21.70 9.99 -6.78
CA THR A 241 -21.98 8.65 -7.31
C THR A 241 -22.49 7.70 -6.24
N ARG A 242 -21.85 7.68 -5.06
CA ARG A 242 -22.30 6.88 -3.89
C ARG A 242 -23.73 7.25 -3.49
N LYS A 243 -24.05 8.55 -3.45
CA LYS A 243 -25.41 9.01 -3.13
C LYS A 243 -26.43 8.58 -4.18
N ARG A 244 -26.06 8.61 -5.47
CA ARG A 244 -26.96 8.23 -6.58
C ARG A 244 -27.23 6.73 -6.62
N LEU A 245 -26.18 5.88 -6.48
CA LEU A 245 -26.28 4.43 -6.63
C LEU A 245 -26.62 3.72 -5.32
N ASN A 246 -26.18 4.25 -4.20
CA ASN A 246 -26.51 3.84 -2.82
C ASN A 246 -26.15 2.37 -2.47
N PHE A 247 -25.35 1.68 -3.25
CA PHE A 247 -25.04 0.24 -3.10
C PHE A 247 -24.41 -0.11 -1.73
N LEU A 248 -23.68 0.82 -1.10
CA LEU A 248 -23.07 0.58 0.21
C LEU A 248 -24.09 0.45 1.33
N ASN A 249 -25.31 0.93 1.16
CA ASN A 249 -26.37 0.77 2.17
C ASN A 249 -27.01 -0.62 2.15
N ASP A 250 -26.84 -1.36 1.04
CA ASP A 250 -27.34 -2.73 0.91
C ASP A 250 -26.38 -3.78 1.49
N LYS A 251 -25.23 -3.34 2.03
CA LYS A 251 -24.27 -4.26 2.66
C LYS A 251 -24.84 -4.91 3.92
N GLY A 252 -24.71 -6.22 4.04
CA GLY A 252 -25.00 -6.95 5.27
C GLY A 252 -24.04 -6.62 6.40
N THR A 253 -24.40 -6.98 7.62
CA THR A 253 -23.53 -6.96 8.79
C THR A 253 -22.85 -8.32 8.95
N PHE A 254 -21.58 -8.32 9.32
CA PHE A 254 -20.80 -9.52 9.62
C PHE A 254 -19.72 -9.18 10.65
N THR A 255 -19.25 -10.19 11.36
CA THR A 255 -18.07 -10.15 12.24
C THR A 255 -16.98 -11.01 11.66
N ILE A 256 -15.74 -10.61 11.82
CA ILE A 256 -14.54 -11.39 11.50
C ILE A 256 -13.89 -11.75 12.82
N ASP A 257 -13.78 -13.06 13.08
CA ASP A 257 -13.11 -13.61 14.27
C ASP A 257 -11.58 -13.63 14.08
#